data_70467c1fb9e1ce7a3165d380e4b84662
#
_entry.id   70467c1fb9e1ce7a3165d380e4b84662
#
_cell.length_a   1.000
_cell.length_b   1.000
_cell.length_c   1.000
_cell.angle_alpha   90.00
_cell.angle_beta   90.00
_cell.angle_gamma   90.00
#
_symmetry.space_group_name_H-M   'P 1'
#
loop_
_entity.id
_entity.type
_entity.pdbx_description
1 polymer ?
#
loop_
_entity_poly.entity_id
_entity_poly.type
_entity_poly.pdbx_seq_one_letter_code
_entity_poly.pdbx_strand_id
1 'polypeptide(L)'
;MSTRINMSGTEEAFLGGRDSHPPSAGGTSVLCFGQYQYAAEEYQAIQNALRQRLGPEYISSRMAGGGQKVCYIEGHRVINLANEMFGYNGWAHSITQQNVDFVDLNNGKFYVGVCAFVRVQLKDGSYHEDVGYGVSEGLKSKALSLEKARKEAVTDGLKRALRSFGNALGNCILDKDYLRSLNKLPRQLPLEVDLTKAKRQDFEPSVEQARYSSYRHSMAPGPPKPQEVTSPCRPSHSDDPHIVIQGDKDSSSRYGA
;
A
#
# COMPACT_ATOMS: atom_id res chain seq x y z
N MET A 1 13.06 52.31 12.45
CA MET A 1 14.29 52.04 11.66
C MET A 1 14.02 50.79 10.82
N SER A 2 13.74 51.03 9.55
CA SER A 2 13.40 50.02 8.55
C SER A 2 14.66 49.70 7.74
N THR A 3 15.08 48.44 7.70
CA THR A 3 16.15 48.03 6.81
C THR A 3 15.56 47.19 5.66
N ARG A 4 15.49 47.79 4.48
CA ARG A 4 15.21 47.09 3.22
C ARG A 4 16.49 46.44 2.74
N ILE A 5 16.44 45.19 2.40
CA ILE A 5 17.49 44.51 1.63
C ILE A 5 17.02 44.38 0.19
N ASN A 6 17.70 45.06 -0.70
CA ASN A 6 17.61 44.93 -2.17
C ASN A 6 18.38 43.69 -2.60
N MET A 7 17.76 42.83 -3.38
CA MET A 7 18.45 41.80 -4.17
C MET A 7 18.24 42.11 -5.65
N SER A 8 19.28 42.62 -6.30
CA SER A 8 19.35 42.75 -7.75
C SER A 8 19.75 41.39 -8.36
N GLY A 9 18.89 40.88 -9.22
CA GLY A 9 19.17 39.70 -10.03
C GLY A 9 19.84 40.08 -11.33
N THR A 10 20.77 39.29 -11.76
CA THR A 10 21.31 39.29 -13.10
C THR A 10 20.69 38.16 -13.92
N GLU A 11 19.96 38.56 -14.96
CA GLU A 11 19.54 37.69 -16.06
C GLU A 11 20.75 37.32 -16.91
N GLU A 12 21.04 36.03 -17.03
CA GLU A 12 21.83 35.54 -18.15
C GLU A 12 20.93 34.73 -19.09
N ALA A 13 20.74 35.30 -20.28
CA ALA A 13 20.12 34.66 -21.41
C ALA A 13 21.10 33.66 -22.04
N PHE A 14 20.77 32.38 -22.05
CA PHE A 14 21.41 31.37 -22.87
C PHE A 14 20.54 31.06 -24.09
N LEU A 15 20.92 31.61 -25.24
CA LEU A 15 20.53 31.19 -26.59
C LEU A 15 21.39 29.98 -26.97
N GLY A 16 20.77 28.86 -27.32
CA GLY A 16 21.57 27.76 -27.89
C GLY A 16 20.71 26.53 -28.25
N GLY A 17 20.47 26.34 -29.57
CA GLY A 17 20.40 25.01 -30.16
C GLY A 17 19.04 24.33 -30.21
N ARG A 18 18.30 24.55 -31.30
CA ARG A 18 17.28 23.63 -31.79
C ARG A 18 17.97 22.41 -32.39
N ASP A 19 18.02 21.31 -31.67
CA ASP A 19 18.19 19.99 -32.26
C ASP A 19 16.84 19.28 -32.27
N SER A 20 16.27 19.27 -33.47
CA SER A 20 15.07 18.52 -33.81
C SER A 20 15.42 17.05 -33.99
N HIS A 21 15.31 16.27 -32.91
CA HIS A 21 15.24 14.82 -33.03
C HIS A 21 13.77 14.41 -33.28
N PRO A 22 13.53 13.48 -34.24
CA PRO A 22 12.19 12.96 -34.45
C PRO A 22 11.74 12.15 -33.22
N PRO A 23 10.43 12.13 -32.91
CA PRO A 23 9.92 11.38 -31.78
C PRO A 23 10.15 9.89 -32.02
N SER A 24 11.00 9.30 -31.18
CA SER A 24 11.21 7.87 -31.11
C SER A 24 9.89 7.19 -30.76
N ALA A 25 9.43 6.31 -31.63
CA ALA A 25 8.21 5.53 -31.48
C ALA A 25 8.23 4.66 -30.22
N GLY A 26 7.17 4.80 -29.39
CA GLY A 26 6.55 3.67 -28.70
C GLY A 26 7.34 2.91 -27.66
N GLY A 27 8.00 3.57 -26.71
CA GLY A 27 8.29 2.94 -25.43
C GLY A 27 7.09 3.13 -24.50
N THR A 28 6.38 2.05 -24.16
CA THR A 28 5.44 2.05 -23.04
C THR A 28 6.25 2.38 -21.78
N SER A 29 6.21 3.64 -21.37
CA SER A 29 6.79 4.07 -20.09
C SER A 29 6.10 3.28 -18.98
N VAL A 30 6.83 2.39 -18.33
CA VAL A 30 6.34 1.70 -17.14
C VAL A 30 6.29 2.74 -16.02
N LEU A 31 5.08 3.21 -15.72
CA LEU A 31 4.87 4.14 -14.63
C LEU A 31 5.13 3.44 -13.30
N CYS A 32 6.03 4.02 -12.50
CA CYS A 32 6.28 3.56 -11.14
C CYS A 32 5.18 4.07 -10.19
N PHE A 33 5.00 3.37 -9.07
CA PHE A 33 4.09 3.83 -8.02
C PHE A 33 4.51 5.23 -7.55
N GLY A 34 3.53 6.14 -7.43
CA GLY A 34 3.77 7.56 -7.15
C GLY A 34 3.84 8.45 -8.40
N GLN A 35 3.70 7.87 -9.61
CA GLN A 35 3.75 8.60 -10.89
C GLN A 35 2.47 8.47 -11.73
N TYR A 36 1.47 7.72 -11.21
CA TYR A 36 0.20 7.55 -11.91
C TYR A 36 -0.64 8.81 -11.79
N GLN A 37 -1.27 9.19 -12.88
CA GLN A 37 -2.27 10.27 -12.87
C GLN A 37 -3.66 9.65 -12.82
N TYR A 38 -4.52 10.20 -11.98
CA TYR A 38 -5.93 9.87 -11.97
C TYR A 38 -6.62 10.50 -13.19
N ALA A 39 -7.52 9.75 -13.83
CA ALA A 39 -8.45 10.37 -14.79
C ALA A 39 -9.36 11.36 -14.04
N ALA A 40 -9.85 12.38 -14.75
CA ALA A 40 -10.67 13.43 -14.13
C ALA A 40 -11.92 12.87 -13.43
N GLU A 41 -12.57 11.88 -14.06
CA GLU A 41 -13.76 11.21 -13.54
C GLU A 41 -13.42 10.38 -12.29
N GLU A 42 -12.29 9.64 -12.31
CA GLU A 42 -11.81 8.84 -11.17
C GLU A 42 -11.48 9.76 -9.98
N TYR A 43 -10.75 10.84 -10.23
CA TYR A 43 -10.42 11.83 -9.21
C TYR A 43 -11.66 12.43 -8.56
N GLN A 44 -12.64 12.85 -9.38
CA GLN A 44 -13.89 13.43 -8.88
C GLN A 44 -14.72 12.42 -8.08
N ALA A 45 -14.78 11.16 -8.52
CA ALA A 45 -15.48 10.09 -7.82
C ALA A 45 -14.87 9.82 -6.46
N ILE A 46 -13.54 9.69 -6.39
CA ILE A 46 -12.79 9.50 -5.13
C ILE A 46 -13.03 10.69 -4.19
N GLN A 47 -12.93 11.92 -4.69
CA GLN A 47 -13.15 13.12 -3.88
C GLN A 47 -14.57 13.16 -3.29
N ASN A 48 -15.57 12.82 -4.07
CA ASN A 48 -16.95 12.80 -3.60
C ASN A 48 -17.17 11.70 -2.55
N ALA A 49 -16.59 10.52 -2.75
CA ALA A 49 -16.65 9.42 -1.79
C ALA A 49 -15.95 9.76 -0.47
N LEU A 50 -14.78 10.37 -0.51
CA LEU A 50 -14.01 10.77 0.69
C LEU A 50 -14.72 11.83 1.54
N ARG A 51 -15.60 12.64 0.96
CA ARG A 51 -16.41 13.64 1.70
C ARG A 51 -17.53 13.03 2.52
N GLN A 52 -17.96 11.81 2.21
CA GLN A 52 -19.06 11.14 2.89
C GLN A 52 -18.67 10.82 4.33
N ARG A 53 -19.61 11.02 5.25
CA ARG A 53 -19.46 10.60 6.65
C ARG A 53 -19.84 9.12 6.78
N LEU A 54 -19.16 8.43 7.70
CA LEU A 54 -19.39 7.00 7.95
C LEU A 54 -20.66 6.78 8.77
N GLY A 55 -21.46 5.80 8.42
CA GLY A 55 -22.62 5.39 9.23
C GLY A 55 -22.20 4.81 10.60
N PRO A 56 -23.17 4.65 11.52
CA PRO A 56 -22.93 4.13 12.87
C PRO A 56 -22.33 2.72 12.89
N GLU A 57 -22.56 1.93 11.85
CA GLU A 57 -22.05 0.56 11.68
C GLU A 57 -20.52 0.49 11.58
N TYR A 58 -19.85 1.57 11.17
CA TYR A 58 -18.39 1.67 11.09
C TYR A 58 -17.74 2.10 12.39
N ILE A 59 -18.51 2.68 13.31
CA ILE A 59 -17.99 3.36 14.49
C ILE A 59 -18.16 2.48 15.73
N SER A 60 -17.03 2.06 16.27
CA SER A 60 -16.94 1.36 17.55
C SER A 60 -16.73 2.34 18.70
N SER A 61 -17.07 1.94 19.91
CA SER A 61 -16.83 2.75 21.11
C SER A 61 -16.31 1.91 22.25
N ARG A 62 -15.40 2.49 23.05
CA ARG A 62 -14.91 1.88 24.29
C ARG A 62 -14.88 2.91 25.40
N MET A 63 -14.89 2.42 26.63
CA MET A 63 -14.62 3.26 27.79
C MET A 63 -13.09 3.49 27.89
N ALA A 64 -12.67 4.73 27.94
CA ALA A 64 -11.30 5.11 28.23
C ALA A 64 -11.11 5.33 29.75
N GLY A 65 -9.87 5.57 30.16
CA GLY A 65 -9.57 5.94 31.54
C GLY A 65 -10.41 7.16 32.00
N GLY A 66 -10.91 7.09 33.22
CA GLY A 66 -11.78 8.16 33.76
C GLY A 66 -13.26 8.08 33.35
N GLY A 67 -13.72 6.95 32.75
CA GLY A 67 -15.13 6.76 32.42
C GLY A 67 -15.60 7.48 31.16
N GLN A 68 -14.70 8.05 30.37
CA GLN A 68 -15.04 8.74 29.13
C GLN A 68 -15.24 7.73 27.98
N LYS A 69 -16.36 7.86 27.26
CA LYS A 69 -16.62 7.07 26.04
C LYS A 69 -15.83 7.66 24.87
N VAL A 70 -14.99 6.83 24.26
CA VAL A 70 -14.20 7.18 23.06
C VAL A 70 -14.71 6.40 21.87
N CYS A 71 -14.98 7.11 20.77
CA CYS A 71 -15.34 6.52 19.48
C CYS A 71 -14.08 6.27 18.64
N TYR A 72 -14.06 5.15 17.93
CA TYR A 72 -12.95 4.80 17.04
C TYR A 72 -13.45 3.92 15.90
N ILE A 73 -12.61 3.74 14.89
CA ILE A 73 -12.85 2.80 13.80
C ILE A 73 -11.82 1.67 13.94
N GLU A 74 -12.28 0.42 13.78
CA GLU A 74 -11.40 -0.75 13.78
C GLU A 74 -10.39 -0.67 12.65
N GLY A 75 -9.13 -1.11 12.91
CA GLY A 75 -8.05 -1.01 11.92
C GLY A 75 -8.37 -1.73 10.60
N HIS A 76 -8.95 -2.94 10.66
CA HIS A 76 -9.35 -3.68 9.46
C HIS A 76 -10.42 -2.96 8.63
N ARG A 77 -11.35 -2.23 9.27
CA ARG A 77 -12.38 -1.46 8.58
C ARG A 77 -11.79 -0.28 7.82
N VAL A 78 -10.83 0.42 8.42
CA VAL A 78 -10.14 1.53 7.74
C VAL A 78 -9.35 1.04 6.52
N ILE A 79 -8.69 -0.12 6.62
CA ILE A 79 -8.00 -0.76 5.50
C ILE A 79 -8.98 -1.14 4.38
N ASN A 80 -10.12 -1.73 4.73
CA ASN A 80 -11.15 -2.07 3.75
C ASN A 80 -11.71 -0.83 3.05
N LEU A 81 -11.96 0.25 3.79
CA LEU A 81 -12.39 1.53 3.22
C LEU A 81 -11.32 2.14 2.30
N ALA A 82 -10.04 2.07 2.68
CA ALA A 82 -8.96 2.53 1.81
C ALA A 82 -8.86 1.71 0.51
N ASN A 83 -9.02 0.39 0.61
CA ASN A 83 -9.07 -0.50 -0.57
C ASN A 83 -10.30 -0.23 -1.47
N GLU A 84 -11.43 0.14 -0.88
CA GLU A 84 -12.64 0.54 -1.61
C GLU A 84 -12.44 1.87 -2.34
N MET A 85 -11.87 2.88 -1.65
CA MET A 85 -11.68 4.22 -2.23
C MET A 85 -10.58 4.27 -3.30
N PHE A 86 -9.47 3.60 -3.07
CA PHE A 86 -8.27 3.74 -3.90
C PHE A 86 -7.93 2.50 -4.74
N GLY A 87 -8.57 1.36 -4.46
CA GLY A 87 -8.16 0.06 -4.96
C GLY A 87 -7.03 -0.56 -4.11
N TYR A 88 -6.94 -1.91 -4.10
CA TYR A 88 -5.95 -2.63 -3.27
C TYR A 88 -4.49 -2.27 -3.62
N ASN A 89 -4.22 -1.82 -4.85
CA ASN A 89 -2.91 -1.41 -5.37
C ASN A 89 -2.81 0.11 -5.60
N GLY A 90 -3.83 0.87 -5.23
CA GLY A 90 -3.87 2.32 -5.42
C GLY A 90 -3.27 3.11 -4.26
N TRP A 91 -2.88 2.43 -3.19
CA TRP A 91 -2.25 3.04 -2.02
C TRP A 91 -1.22 2.10 -1.40
N ALA A 92 -0.29 2.68 -0.67
CA ALA A 92 0.72 1.96 0.10
C ALA A 92 0.97 2.66 1.43
N HIS A 93 1.49 1.95 2.42
CA HIS A 93 1.93 2.57 3.66
C HIS A 93 3.35 2.11 4.02
N SER A 94 4.05 2.96 4.74
CA SER A 94 5.38 2.69 5.27
C SER A 94 5.51 3.23 6.68
N ILE A 95 6.33 2.55 7.48
CA ILE A 95 6.74 3.02 8.80
C ILE A 95 8.06 3.77 8.59
N THR A 96 8.01 5.10 8.61
CA THR A 96 9.18 5.94 8.36
C THR A 96 10.12 5.99 9.56
N GLN A 97 9.54 5.92 10.77
CA GLN A 97 10.29 5.87 12.01
C GLN A 97 9.47 5.18 13.11
N GLN A 98 10.14 4.47 13.99
CA GLN A 98 9.54 3.89 15.20
C GLN A 98 10.51 4.01 16.37
N ASN A 99 10.10 4.68 17.44
CA ASN A 99 10.90 4.91 18.64
C ASN A 99 10.25 4.25 19.85
N VAL A 100 11.08 3.69 20.70
CA VAL A 100 10.68 3.24 22.03
C VAL A 100 10.98 4.40 22.99
N ASP A 101 9.93 5.02 23.51
CA ASP A 101 10.06 6.22 24.34
C ASP A 101 10.45 5.85 25.77
N PHE A 102 9.86 4.79 26.29
CA PHE A 102 10.22 4.26 27.60
C PHE A 102 9.95 2.76 27.74
N VAL A 103 10.70 2.12 28.62
CA VAL A 103 10.49 0.74 29.10
C VAL A 103 10.75 0.72 30.57
N ASP A 104 9.71 0.76 31.38
CA ASP A 104 9.79 0.80 32.83
C ASP A 104 9.40 -0.54 33.42
N LEU A 105 10.09 -0.94 34.47
CA LEU A 105 9.77 -2.10 35.28
C LEU A 105 9.30 -1.64 36.66
N ASN A 106 8.03 -1.90 36.97
CA ASN A 106 7.43 -1.54 38.25
C ASN A 106 6.71 -2.78 38.84
N ASN A 107 7.08 -3.18 40.03
CA ASN A 107 6.52 -4.36 40.75
C ASN A 107 6.47 -5.63 39.87
N GLY A 108 7.57 -5.92 39.13
CA GLY A 108 7.66 -7.08 38.24
C GLY A 108 6.80 -7.02 37.00
N LYS A 109 6.27 -5.84 36.63
CA LYS A 109 5.46 -5.60 35.46
C LYS A 109 6.08 -4.50 34.60
N PHE A 110 6.05 -4.70 33.28
CA PHE A 110 6.56 -3.76 32.30
C PHE A 110 5.50 -2.77 31.89
N TYR A 111 5.93 -1.51 31.74
CA TYR A 111 5.20 -0.39 31.17
C TYR A 111 6.02 0.14 30.00
N VAL A 112 5.44 0.15 28.81
CA VAL A 112 6.17 0.44 27.57
C VAL A 112 5.37 1.45 26.76
N GLY A 113 6.04 2.50 26.29
CA GLY A 113 5.50 3.46 25.34
C GLY A 113 6.32 3.45 24.06
N VAL A 114 5.64 3.43 22.92
CA VAL A 114 6.23 3.43 21.60
C VAL A 114 5.50 4.42 20.71
N CYS A 115 6.24 5.26 19.97
CA CYS A 115 5.69 6.05 18.89
C CYS A 115 6.11 5.48 17.53
N ALA A 116 5.24 5.62 16.52
CA ALA A 116 5.51 5.23 15.15
C ALA A 116 5.01 6.31 14.19
N PHE A 117 5.88 6.71 13.26
CA PHE A 117 5.54 7.61 12.16
C PHE A 117 5.12 6.75 10.97
N VAL A 118 3.90 6.94 10.50
CA VAL A 118 3.33 6.13 9.42
C VAL A 118 2.93 7.04 8.28
N ARG A 119 3.50 6.79 7.12
CA ARG A 119 3.17 7.45 5.86
C ARG A 119 2.22 6.58 5.06
N VAL A 120 1.15 7.18 4.54
CA VAL A 120 0.28 6.59 3.54
C VAL A 120 0.43 7.37 2.26
N GLN A 121 0.77 6.68 1.17
CA GLN A 121 0.98 7.28 -0.14
C GLN A 121 0.02 6.67 -1.16
N LEU A 122 -0.56 7.51 -2.02
CA LEU A 122 -1.40 7.10 -3.12
C LEU A 122 -0.58 6.87 -4.39
N LYS A 123 -1.18 6.22 -5.38
CA LYS A 123 -0.52 5.88 -6.66
C LYS A 123 -0.01 7.10 -7.45
N ASP A 124 -0.55 8.29 -7.20
CA ASP A 124 -0.16 9.56 -7.83
C ASP A 124 0.98 10.29 -7.11
N GLY A 125 1.44 9.73 -5.98
CA GLY A 125 2.51 10.31 -5.18
C GLY A 125 2.03 11.19 -4.02
N SER A 126 0.77 11.60 -3.99
CA SER A 126 0.21 12.34 -2.85
C SER A 126 0.25 11.48 -1.58
N TYR A 127 0.56 12.08 -0.44
CA TYR A 127 0.71 11.34 0.81
C TYR A 127 0.29 12.15 2.04
N HIS A 128 -0.05 11.43 3.09
CA HIS A 128 -0.13 11.94 4.46
C HIS A 128 0.72 11.09 5.39
N GLU A 129 1.33 11.73 6.37
CA GLU A 129 2.11 11.09 7.41
C GLU A 129 1.63 11.59 8.77
N ASP A 130 1.46 10.68 9.73
CA ASP A 130 1.04 11.04 11.08
C ASP A 130 1.74 10.10 12.09
N VAL A 131 1.79 10.54 13.34
CA VAL A 131 2.36 9.78 14.44
C VAL A 131 1.28 9.01 15.17
N GLY A 132 1.52 7.71 15.38
CA GLY A 132 0.72 6.87 16.26
C GLY A 132 1.45 6.57 17.56
N TYR A 133 0.69 6.30 18.61
CA TYR A 133 1.23 5.93 19.90
C TYR A 133 0.63 4.64 20.42
N GLY A 134 1.49 3.76 20.93
CA GLY A 134 1.09 2.48 21.51
C GLY A 134 1.61 2.33 22.93
N VAL A 135 0.75 1.83 23.81
CA VAL A 135 1.07 1.65 25.22
C VAL A 135 0.79 0.20 25.66
N SER A 136 1.74 -0.37 26.36
CA SER A 136 1.54 -1.65 27.06
C SER A 136 1.77 -1.45 28.53
N GLU A 137 0.78 -1.81 29.32
CA GLU A 137 0.82 -1.65 30.79
C GLU A 137 0.61 -2.97 31.49
N GLY A 138 1.43 -3.21 32.51
CA GLY A 138 1.21 -4.25 33.50
C GLY A 138 1.48 -5.69 33.04
N LEU A 139 2.16 -5.93 31.92
CA LEU A 139 2.57 -7.26 31.49
C LEU A 139 3.86 -7.69 32.17
N LYS A 140 3.96 -8.99 32.52
CA LYS A 140 5.17 -9.57 33.12
C LYS A 140 6.29 -9.81 32.11
N SER A 141 5.98 -9.97 30.83
CA SER A 141 6.94 -10.22 29.76
C SER A 141 7.33 -8.91 29.07
N LYS A 142 8.63 -8.58 29.07
CA LYS A 142 9.18 -7.44 28.33
C LYS A 142 8.92 -7.56 26.83
N ALA A 143 9.11 -8.77 26.28
CA ALA A 143 8.94 -9.01 24.85
C ALA A 143 7.49 -8.78 24.41
N LEU A 144 6.51 -9.34 25.14
CA LEU A 144 5.09 -9.13 24.84
C LEU A 144 4.65 -7.67 25.02
N SER A 145 5.23 -6.96 26.01
CA SER A 145 4.95 -5.52 26.21
C SER A 145 5.42 -4.70 25.02
N LEU A 146 6.64 -4.93 24.54
CA LEU A 146 7.20 -4.28 23.37
C LEU A 146 6.40 -4.61 22.10
N GLU A 147 6.08 -5.90 21.90
CA GLU A 147 5.29 -6.34 20.75
C GLU A 147 3.93 -5.64 20.70
N LYS A 148 3.20 -5.64 21.82
CA LYS A 148 1.90 -4.97 21.92
C LYS A 148 2.00 -3.48 21.60
N ALA A 149 2.90 -2.76 22.28
CA ALA A 149 3.06 -1.33 22.11
C ALA A 149 3.46 -0.94 20.68
N ARG A 150 4.37 -1.71 20.05
CA ARG A 150 4.78 -1.49 18.66
C ARG A 150 3.64 -1.68 17.66
N LYS A 151 2.88 -2.76 17.80
CA LYS A 151 1.72 -3.03 16.92
C LYS A 151 0.64 -1.96 17.07
N GLU A 152 0.36 -1.53 18.31
CA GLU A 152 -0.62 -0.50 18.60
C GLU A 152 -0.19 0.85 18.00
N ALA A 153 1.08 1.26 18.16
CA ALA A 153 1.62 2.49 17.60
C ALA A 153 1.46 2.55 16.07
N VAL A 154 1.81 1.47 15.37
CA VAL A 154 1.67 1.41 13.90
C VAL A 154 0.21 1.47 13.48
N THR A 155 -0.67 0.73 14.15
CA THR A 155 -2.10 0.73 13.82
C THR A 155 -2.74 2.10 14.07
N ASP A 156 -2.36 2.78 15.15
CA ASP A 156 -2.84 4.13 15.43
C ASP A 156 -2.32 5.13 14.39
N GLY A 157 -1.02 5.11 14.08
CA GLY A 157 -0.42 5.97 13.05
C GLY A 157 -1.06 5.77 11.67
N LEU A 158 -1.30 4.52 11.25
CA LEU A 158 -1.97 4.22 9.99
C LEU A 158 -3.38 4.81 9.93
N LYS A 159 -4.19 4.64 10.98
CA LYS A 159 -5.53 5.22 11.06
C LYS A 159 -5.49 6.74 11.03
N ARG A 160 -4.52 7.36 11.69
CA ARG A 160 -4.34 8.81 11.73
C ARG A 160 -3.93 9.37 10.37
N ALA A 161 -3.00 8.72 9.67
CA ALA A 161 -2.59 9.12 8.33
C ALA A 161 -3.74 8.98 7.32
N LEU A 162 -4.48 7.86 7.35
CA LEU A 162 -5.62 7.62 6.46
C LEU A 162 -6.76 8.62 6.65
N ARG A 163 -7.11 8.99 7.88
CA ARG A 163 -8.21 9.95 8.12
C ARG A 163 -7.94 11.34 7.54
N SER A 164 -6.67 11.70 7.32
CA SER A 164 -6.29 12.98 6.71
C SER A 164 -6.72 13.10 5.24
N PHE A 165 -7.03 12.00 4.56
CA PHE A 165 -7.60 12.02 3.21
C PHE A 165 -9.09 12.39 3.19
N GLY A 166 -9.86 12.13 4.25
CA GLY A 166 -11.27 12.52 4.28
C GLY A 166 -12.13 11.82 5.32
N ASN A 167 -13.41 12.22 5.33
CA ASN A 167 -14.40 11.75 6.29
C ASN A 167 -14.64 10.24 6.19
N ALA A 168 -14.70 9.68 4.97
CA ALA A 168 -14.91 8.27 4.74
C ALA A 168 -13.75 7.38 5.23
N LEU A 169 -12.58 7.96 5.50
CA LEU A 169 -11.44 7.28 6.11
C LEU A 169 -11.25 7.61 7.59
N GLY A 170 -12.26 8.23 8.21
CA GLY A 170 -12.34 8.38 9.64
C GLY A 170 -12.19 9.80 10.18
N ASN A 171 -11.98 10.82 9.34
CA ASN A 171 -11.93 12.19 9.84
C ASN A 171 -13.23 12.61 10.55
N CYS A 172 -14.38 12.09 10.13
CA CYS A 172 -15.68 12.39 10.71
C CYS A 172 -15.81 12.01 12.20
N ILE A 173 -14.98 11.10 12.74
CA ILE A 173 -15.02 10.75 14.17
C ILE A 173 -14.46 11.85 15.09
N LEU A 174 -13.81 12.85 14.54
CA LEU A 174 -13.32 14.01 15.28
C LEU A 174 -14.41 15.09 15.42
N ASP A 175 -15.45 15.02 14.61
CA ASP A 175 -16.60 15.93 14.65
C ASP A 175 -17.56 15.51 15.78
N LYS A 176 -17.53 16.25 16.89
CA LYS A 176 -18.36 15.96 18.08
C LYS A 176 -19.84 16.12 17.81
N ASP A 177 -20.25 17.04 16.94
CA ASP A 177 -21.65 17.27 16.61
C ASP A 177 -22.20 16.16 15.74
N TYR A 178 -21.38 15.67 14.82
CA TYR A 178 -21.68 14.48 14.06
C TYR A 178 -21.86 13.24 14.95
N LEU A 179 -20.94 12.99 15.89
CA LEU A 179 -21.06 11.89 16.84
C LEU A 179 -22.30 12.00 17.73
N ARG A 180 -22.69 13.21 18.18
CA ARG A 180 -23.92 13.44 18.91
C ARG A 180 -25.16 13.11 18.09
N SER A 181 -25.13 13.45 16.80
CA SER A 181 -26.21 13.13 15.86
C SER A 181 -26.36 11.63 15.65
N LEU A 182 -25.25 10.89 15.51
CA LEU A 182 -25.23 9.43 15.41
C LEU A 182 -25.82 8.74 16.66
N ASN A 183 -25.57 9.27 17.85
CA ASN A 183 -26.12 8.70 19.10
C ASN A 183 -27.67 8.79 19.19
N LYS A 184 -28.29 9.60 18.35
CA LYS A 184 -29.78 9.69 18.26
C LYS A 184 -30.38 8.62 17.35
N LEU A 185 -29.55 7.96 16.52
CA LEU A 185 -30.01 6.88 15.66
C LEU A 185 -30.17 5.59 16.47
N PRO A 186 -31.15 4.74 16.11
CA PRO A 186 -31.27 3.43 16.72
C PRO A 186 -30.01 2.61 16.50
N ARG A 187 -29.66 1.81 17.51
CA ARG A 187 -28.49 0.95 17.47
C ARG A 187 -28.67 -0.10 16.37
N GLN A 188 -27.82 -0.07 15.36
CA GLN A 188 -27.82 -1.12 14.34
C GLN A 188 -27.08 -2.35 14.89
N LEU A 189 -27.67 -3.52 14.64
CA LEU A 189 -27.01 -4.79 14.92
C LEU A 189 -25.84 -4.97 13.95
N PRO A 190 -24.73 -5.61 14.37
CA PRO A 190 -23.68 -5.98 13.45
C PRO A 190 -24.24 -6.80 12.29
N LEU A 191 -23.78 -6.53 11.07
CA LEU A 191 -24.12 -7.35 9.91
C LEU A 191 -23.65 -8.78 10.16
N GLU A 192 -24.52 -9.73 9.92
CA GLU A 192 -24.19 -11.15 10.02
C GLU A 192 -23.13 -11.49 8.96
N VAL A 193 -22.09 -12.20 9.40
CA VAL A 193 -20.99 -12.58 8.50
C VAL A 193 -21.45 -13.78 7.66
N ASP A 194 -21.52 -13.59 6.35
CA ASP A 194 -21.83 -14.66 5.41
C ASP A 194 -20.61 -15.59 5.25
N LEU A 195 -20.63 -16.70 5.98
CA LEU A 195 -19.57 -17.70 5.94
C LEU A 195 -19.51 -18.49 4.62
N THR A 196 -20.52 -18.40 3.76
CA THR A 196 -20.49 -19.04 2.43
C THR A 196 -19.48 -18.39 1.52
N LYS A 197 -19.21 -17.10 1.73
CA LYS A 197 -18.20 -16.32 0.99
C LYS A 197 -16.79 -16.43 1.55
N ALA A 198 -16.61 -17.20 2.62
CA ALA A 198 -15.29 -17.41 3.19
C ALA A 198 -14.43 -18.24 2.24
N LYS A 199 -13.15 -17.82 2.04
CA LYS A 199 -12.17 -18.58 1.28
C LYS A 199 -11.90 -19.92 1.98
N ARG A 200 -12.15 -21.05 1.29
CA ARG A 200 -12.02 -22.41 1.84
C ARG A 200 -11.02 -23.29 1.07
N GLN A 201 -10.45 -22.75 -0.01
CA GLN A 201 -9.48 -23.46 -0.85
C GLN A 201 -8.13 -22.73 -0.82
N ASP A 202 -7.04 -23.47 -1.00
CA ASP A 202 -5.68 -22.90 -0.98
C ASP A 202 -5.33 -22.11 -2.24
N PHE A 203 -6.08 -22.29 -3.31
CA PHE A 203 -5.91 -21.55 -4.56
C PHE A 203 -7.22 -20.82 -4.94
N GLU A 204 -7.09 -19.83 -5.80
CA GLU A 204 -8.21 -19.04 -6.31
C GLU A 204 -8.33 -19.28 -7.82
N PRO A 205 -9.34 -20.06 -8.26
CA PRO A 205 -9.46 -20.46 -9.68
C PRO A 205 -9.58 -19.28 -10.64
N SER A 206 -10.27 -18.22 -10.23
CA SER A 206 -10.44 -17.02 -11.06
C SER A 206 -9.12 -16.29 -11.31
N VAL A 207 -8.24 -16.24 -10.32
CA VAL A 207 -6.91 -15.63 -10.44
C VAL A 207 -5.99 -16.49 -11.32
N GLU A 208 -6.02 -17.81 -11.14
CA GLU A 208 -5.26 -18.74 -12.00
C GLU A 208 -5.69 -18.64 -13.46
N GLN A 209 -6.99 -18.63 -13.71
CA GLN A 209 -7.53 -18.47 -15.07
C GLN A 209 -7.14 -17.13 -15.69
N ALA A 210 -7.20 -16.03 -14.92
CA ALA A 210 -6.81 -14.71 -15.39
C ALA A 210 -5.31 -14.65 -15.73
N ARG A 211 -4.44 -15.24 -14.90
CA ARG A 211 -3.00 -15.34 -15.17
C ARG A 211 -2.72 -16.13 -16.44
N TYR A 212 -3.39 -17.27 -16.63
CA TYR A 212 -3.23 -18.09 -17.82
C TYR A 212 -3.69 -17.36 -19.08
N SER A 213 -4.81 -16.66 -19.03
CA SER A 213 -5.31 -15.85 -20.14
C SER A 213 -4.36 -14.71 -20.51
N SER A 214 -3.82 -14.00 -19.52
CA SER A 214 -2.82 -12.95 -19.73
C SER A 214 -1.54 -13.48 -20.37
N TYR A 215 -1.07 -14.66 -19.93
CA TYR A 215 0.09 -15.31 -20.50
C TYR A 215 -0.13 -15.68 -21.97
N ARG A 216 -1.29 -16.23 -22.34
CA ARG A 216 -1.63 -16.55 -23.75
C ARG A 216 -1.66 -15.30 -24.63
N HIS A 217 -2.16 -14.17 -24.15
CA HIS A 217 -2.15 -12.92 -24.92
C HIS A 217 -0.74 -12.37 -25.14
N SER A 218 0.15 -12.52 -24.17
CA SER A 218 1.55 -12.08 -24.32
C SER A 218 2.38 -12.99 -25.23
N MET A 219 1.95 -14.25 -25.43
CA MET A 219 2.61 -15.23 -26.29
C MET A 219 1.99 -15.33 -27.70
N ALA A 220 0.94 -14.55 -28.00
CA ALA A 220 0.38 -14.51 -29.36
C ALA A 220 1.46 -13.99 -30.32
N PRO A 221 1.78 -14.75 -31.44
CA PRO A 221 2.76 -14.27 -32.38
C PRO A 221 2.28 -12.95 -32.97
N GLY A 222 3.16 -11.96 -32.95
CA GLY A 222 2.92 -10.70 -33.66
C GLY A 222 2.64 -10.96 -35.12
N PRO A 223 1.98 -10.00 -35.83
CA PRO A 223 1.66 -10.16 -37.26
C PRO A 223 2.93 -10.58 -38.02
N PRO A 224 2.82 -11.50 -38.98
CA PRO A 224 3.97 -11.99 -39.72
C PRO A 224 4.69 -10.82 -40.40
N LYS A 225 5.98 -10.68 -40.15
CA LYS A 225 6.81 -9.73 -40.86
C LYS A 225 6.75 -10.05 -42.36
N PRO A 226 6.68 -9.08 -43.27
CA PRO A 226 6.76 -9.34 -44.72
C PRO A 226 8.04 -10.12 -45.03
N GLN A 227 7.89 -11.23 -45.68
CA GLN A 227 9.02 -12.02 -46.18
C GLN A 227 9.76 -11.19 -47.24
N GLU A 228 10.98 -10.78 -46.94
CA GLU A 228 11.94 -10.40 -47.96
C GLU A 228 12.32 -11.63 -48.79
N VAL A 229 11.94 -11.59 -50.08
CA VAL A 229 12.33 -12.57 -51.06
C VAL A 229 13.80 -12.36 -51.42
N THR A 230 14.70 -13.20 -50.90
CA THR A 230 16.06 -13.28 -51.41
C THR A 230 16.27 -14.61 -52.09
N SER A 231 16.67 -14.50 -53.36
CA SER A 231 17.04 -15.59 -54.31
C SER A 231 18.21 -16.48 -53.81
N PRO A 232 18.34 -17.69 -54.39
CA PRO A 232 19.20 -18.72 -53.85
C PRO A 232 20.64 -18.69 -54.39
N CYS A 233 21.63 -18.90 -53.50
CA CYS A 233 22.93 -19.43 -53.92
C CYS A 233 23.45 -20.43 -52.88
N ARG A 234 23.65 -21.67 -53.35
CA ARG A 234 24.40 -22.79 -52.73
C ARG A 234 25.91 -22.53 -52.89
N PRO A 235 26.87 -23.28 -52.28
CA PRO A 235 26.82 -24.67 -51.83
C PRO A 235 27.53 -25.03 -50.49
N SER A 236 27.15 -26.20 -50.01
CA SER A 236 27.86 -27.29 -49.27
C SER A 236 29.28 -27.11 -48.71
N HIS A 237 29.48 -27.48 -47.44
CA HIS A 237 30.46 -28.50 -47.04
C HIS A 237 30.15 -29.04 -45.63
N SER A 238 30.28 -30.34 -45.56
CA SER A 238 30.28 -31.28 -44.45
C SER A 238 31.30 -31.00 -43.37
N ASP A 239 31.00 -31.37 -42.12
CA ASP A 239 31.72 -32.37 -41.34
C ASP A 239 31.20 -32.40 -39.90
N ASP A 240 30.77 -33.61 -39.50
CA ASP A 240 30.60 -34.07 -38.12
C ASP A 240 32.00 -34.35 -37.50
N PRO A 241 32.19 -34.35 -36.17
CA PRO A 241 31.90 -35.60 -35.47
C PRO A 241 31.40 -35.48 -34.00
N HIS A 242 30.71 -36.55 -33.63
CA HIS A 242 30.43 -37.10 -32.31
C HIS A 242 31.42 -36.81 -31.18
N ILE A 243 30.88 -36.48 -29.98
CA ILE A 243 31.42 -37.01 -28.72
C ILE A 243 30.27 -37.37 -27.78
N VAL A 244 30.22 -38.66 -27.45
CA VAL A 244 29.48 -39.32 -26.39
C VAL A 244 30.33 -39.25 -25.12
N ILE A 245 29.79 -38.88 -23.97
CA ILE A 245 30.27 -39.33 -22.65
C ILE A 245 29.06 -39.46 -21.72
N GLN A 246 28.79 -40.63 -21.42
CA GLN A 246 28.39 -41.49 -20.31
C GLN A 246 28.28 -40.80 -18.95
N GLY A 247 27.24 -41.23 -18.26
CA GLY A 247 26.88 -40.94 -16.88
C GLY A 247 27.78 -41.58 -15.83
N ASP A 248 27.57 -41.17 -14.63
CA ASP A 248 27.74 -42.00 -13.44
C ASP A 248 26.77 -41.63 -12.33
N LYS A 249 26.29 -42.69 -11.69
CA LYS A 249 25.38 -42.79 -10.56
C LYS A 249 26.18 -42.76 -9.23
N ASP A 250 25.41 -42.62 -8.18
CA ASP A 250 25.64 -42.97 -6.78
C ASP A 250 26.29 -41.86 -5.91
N SER A 251 25.86 -41.58 -4.73
CA SER A 251 25.30 -42.39 -3.66
C SER A 251 24.86 -41.54 -2.48
N SER A 252 23.85 -42.03 -1.83
CA SER A 252 23.37 -41.82 -0.45
C SER A 252 24.41 -41.50 0.63
N SER A 253 24.01 -40.65 1.61
CA SER A 253 24.19 -40.91 3.05
C SER A 253 23.51 -39.83 3.92
N ARG A 254 22.50 -40.19 4.63
CA ARG A 254 22.17 -40.21 6.06
C ARG A 254 23.15 -39.49 7.02
N TYR A 255 22.52 -38.70 7.89
CA TYR A 255 22.64 -38.54 9.36
C TYR A 255 21.78 -37.31 9.72
N GLY A 256 20.81 -37.27 10.62
CA GLY A 256 20.57 -38.03 11.85
C GLY A 256 21.22 -37.40 13.10
N ALA A 257 20.56 -36.45 13.70
CA ALA A 257 20.40 -36.20 15.14
C ALA A 257 19.69 -34.86 15.30
#